data_8db870da9fe2ce0af47953bad25a9108
#
_entry.id   8db870da9fe2ce0af47953bad25a9108
#
_cell.length_a   1.000
_cell.length_b   1.000
_cell.length_c   1.000
_cell.angle_alpha   90.00
_cell.angle_beta   90.00
_cell.angle_gamma   90.00
#
_symmetry.space_group_name_H-M   'P 1'
#
loop_
_entity.id
_entity.type
_entity.pdbx_description
1 polymer ?
#
loop_
_entity_poly.entity_id
_entity_poly.type
_entity_poly.pdbx_seq_one_letter_code
_entity_poly.pdbx_strand_id
1 'polypeptide(L)'
;MGLFRPDGIIYSLMTKFSNMVLLSLCWLICSLPVVTIGASTTALYAVCLKMHDDDDAHVARRFFGYFKSNFRHATFVWIPLMIVGGMLLWSSYLYFFGIPQMPGISGILLAVLVIASAIYLICITYVFACVARYENTPLQSIKNAVFIGLRYIGRTLIMAAITLAILFVVMWNYTTMLLGLIFVPAFLCYVNCSFIKRIFGELEERRNKIDAAPNN
;
A
#
# COMPACT_ATOMS: atom_id res chain seq x y z
N MET A 1 -3.09 40.59 -5.64
CA MET A 1 -3.60 39.26 -5.36
C MET A 1 -2.88 38.29 -6.27
N GLY A 2 -1.78 37.68 -5.81
CA GLY A 2 -0.89 36.88 -6.66
C GLY A 2 -1.14 35.38 -6.50
N LEU A 3 -1.91 34.77 -7.41
CA LEU A 3 -2.14 33.32 -7.51
C LEU A 3 -0.82 32.52 -7.68
N PHE A 4 0.27 33.19 -8.07
CA PHE A 4 1.61 32.62 -8.28
C PHE A 4 2.62 32.97 -7.17
N ARG A 5 2.18 33.41 -5.99
CA ARG A 5 3.09 33.56 -4.84
C ARG A 5 3.54 32.17 -4.33
N PRO A 6 4.77 32.05 -3.79
CA PRO A 6 5.28 30.80 -3.21
C PRO A 6 4.38 30.23 -2.10
N ASP A 7 3.52 31.05 -1.49
CA ASP A 7 2.55 30.68 -0.46
C ASP A 7 1.15 30.40 -1.02
N GLY A 8 0.97 30.36 -2.34
CA GLY A 8 -0.32 30.14 -3.01
C GLY A 8 -0.73 28.67 -3.05
N ILE A 9 -2.04 28.40 -2.93
CA ILE A 9 -2.63 27.06 -3.02
C ILE A 9 -2.22 26.37 -4.33
N ILE A 10 -2.13 27.12 -5.45
CA ILE A 10 -1.74 26.60 -6.75
C ILE A 10 -0.28 26.13 -6.73
N TYR A 11 0.63 26.91 -6.13
CA TYR A 11 2.03 26.53 -6.01
C TYR A 11 2.19 25.24 -5.18
N SER A 12 1.50 25.14 -4.04
CA SER A 12 1.49 23.94 -3.21
C SER A 12 0.96 22.72 -3.97
N LEU A 13 -0.13 22.85 -4.73
CA LEU A 13 -0.68 21.78 -5.55
C LEU A 13 0.29 21.33 -6.65
N MET A 14 0.92 22.28 -7.35
CA MET A 14 1.92 21.96 -8.39
C MET A 14 3.14 21.28 -7.80
N THR A 15 3.59 21.71 -6.63
CA THR A 15 4.72 21.06 -5.92
C THR A 15 4.36 19.65 -5.50
N LYS A 16 3.19 19.42 -4.91
CA LYS A 16 2.72 18.08 -4.55
C LYS A 16 2.59 17.17 -5.78
N PHE A 17 2.04 17.69 -6.89
CA PHE A 17 1.94 16.95 -8.14
C PHE A 17 3.32 16.55 -8.68
N SER A 18 4.25 17.50 -8.76
CA SER A 18 5.63 17.26 -9.22
C SER A 18 6.34 16.23 -8.33
N ASN A 19 6.17 16.32 -7.02
CA ASN A 19 6.72 15.38 -6.06
C ASN A 19 6.14 13.96 -6.24
N MET A 20 4.85 13.83 -6.55
CA MET A 20 4.23 12.53 -6.84
C MET A 20 4.77 11.89 -8.10
N VAL A 21 4.96 12.67 -9.18
CA VAL A 21 5.59 12.18 -10.42
C VAL A 21 7.01 11.69 -10.15
N LEU A 22 7.81 12.50 -9.45
CA LEU A 22 9.18 12.15 -9.10
C LEU A 22 9.25 10.88 -8.24
N LEU A 23 8.35 10.74 -7.25
CA LEU A 23 8.23 9.57 -6.40
C LEU A 23 7.85 8.31 -7.18
N SER A 24 6.90 8.42 -8.12
CA SER A 24 6.52 7.30 -8.98
C SER A 24 7.67 6.83 -9.85
N LEU A 25 8.45 7.76 -10.40
CA LEU A 25 9.65 7.42 -11.19
C LEU A 25 10.71 6.73 -10.33
N CYS A 26 10.99 7.24 -9.12
CA CYS A 26 11.90 6.59 -8.18
C CYS A 26 11.43 5.18 -7.83
N TRP A 27 10.13 5.03 -7.56
CA TRP A 27 9.53 3.73 -7.26
C TRP A 27 9.66 2.78 -8.46
N LEU A 28 9.35 3.22 -9.68
CA LEU A 28 9.44 2.42 -10.90
C LEU A 28 10.85 1.90 -11.12
N ILE A 29 11.85 2.77 -11.05
CA ILE A 29 13.27 2.41 -11.23
C ILE A 29 13.71 1.40 -10.17
N CYS A 30 13.38 1.64 -8.89
CA CYS A 30 13.75 0.75 -7.81
C CYS A 30 12.96 -0.56 -7.78
N SER A 31 11.82 -0.64 -8.49
CA SER A 31 10.97 -1.84 -8.57
C SER A 31 11.30 -2.73 -9.76
N LEU A 32 12.23 -2.34 -10.64
CA LEU A 32 12.67 -3.16 -11.78
C LEU A 32 13.11 -4.58 -11.36
N PRO A 33 13.92 -4.76 -10.30
CA PRO A 33 14.11 -6.08 -9.74
C PRO A 33 12.89 -6.45 -8.88
N VAL A 34 12.23 -7.56 -9.18
CA VAL A 34 11.00 -8.00 -8.48
C VAL A 34 11.21 -8.14 -6.95
N VAL A 35 12.42 -8.49 -6.54
CA VAL A 35 12.79 -8.65 -5.12
C VAL A 35 12.72 -7.31 -4.37
N THR A 36 12.96 -6.20 -5.03
CA THR A 36 13.02 -4.86 -4.42
C THR A 36 11.68 -4.15 -4.36
N ILE A 37 10.61 -4.70 -4.97
CA ILE A 37 9.26 -4.11 -4.96
C ILE A 37 8.79 -3.83 -3.53
N GLY A 38 9.03 -4.75 -2.59
CA GLY A 38 8.66 -4.55 -1.19
C GLY A 38 9.37 -3.36 -0.53
N ALA A 39 10.68 -3.22 -0.77
CA ALA A 39 11.47 -2.12 -0.23
C ALA A 39 11.10 -0.78 -0.87
N SER A 40 10.89 -0.73 -2.19
CA SER A 40 10.47 0.48 -2.90
C SER A 40 9.05 0.92 -2.51
N THR A 41 8.13 -0.03 -2.32
CA THR A 41 6.77 0.27 -1.85
C THR A 41 6.78 0.77 -0.41
N THR A 42 7.57 0.17 0.48
CA THR A 42 7.74 0.65 1.86
C THR A 42 8.30 2.08 1.89
N ALA A 43 9.33 2.36 1.09
CA ALA A 43 9.90 3.71 0.97
C ALA A 43 8.87 4.73 0.46
N LEU A 44 8.07 4.33 -0.53
CA LEU A 44 6.98 5.14 -1.06
C LEU A 44 5.97 5.50 0.03
N TYR A 45 5.50 4.51 0.82
CA TYR A 45 4.59 4.75 1.95
C TYR A 45 5.22 5.66 3.01
N ALA A 46 6.51 5.48 3.35
CA ALA A 46 7.20 6.30 4.33
C ALA A 46 7.26 7.78 3.91
N VAL A 47 7.53 8.06 2.63
CA VAL A 47 7.54 9.43 2.09
C VAL A 47 6.12 9.99 2.02
N CYS A 48 5.15 9.25 1.50
CA CYS A 48 3.75 9.69 1.40
C CYS A 48 3.15 10.04 2.77
N LEU A 49 3.46 9.25 3.82
CA LEU A 49 3.03 9.56 5.18
C LEU A 49 3.60 10.89 5.68
N LYS A 50 4.87 11.20 5.35
CA LYS A 50 5.50 12.48 5.69
C LYS A 50 4.95 13.66 4.88
N MET A 51 4.64 13.46 3.59
CA MET A 51 3.98 14.48 2.76
C MET A 51 2.61 14.89 3.32
N HIS A 52 1.92 14.00 4.03
CA HIS A 52 0.70 14.33 4.75
C HIS A 52 0.92 15.20 6.01
N ASP A 53 2.16 15.33 6.48
CA ASP A 53 2.57 16.23 7.56
C ASP A 53 3.14 17.55 7.03
N ASP A 54 2.82 17.91 5.76
CA ASP A 54 3.29 19.09 5.01
C ASP A 54 4.81 19.20 4.88
N ASP A 55 5.50 18.06 4.94
CA ASP A 55 6.94 17.98 4.75
C ASP A 55 7.27 17.50 3.33
N ASP A 56 7.11 18.44 2.37
CA ASP A 56 7.26 18.18 0.93
C ASP A 56 8.71 18.35 0.43
N ALA A 57 9.68 18.59 1.33
CA ALA A 57 11.06 18.86 0.93
C ALA A 57 11.84 17.58 0.59
N HIS A 58 12.60 17.62 -0.51
CA HIS A 58 13.59 16.60 -0.88
C HIS A 58 13.06 15.16 -0.95
N VAL A 59 11.87 14.96 -1.50
CA VAL A 59 11.17 13.66 -1.55
C VAL A 59 12.00 12.52 -2.14
N ALA A 60 12.77 12.77 -3.22
CA ALA A 60 13.63 11.76 -3.81
C ALA A 60 14.75 11.32 -2.84
N ARG A 61 15.43 12.27 -2.19
CA ARG A 61 16.50 11.95 -1.22
C ARG A 61 15.96 11.14 -0.05
N ARG A 62 14.78 11.49 0.43
CA ARG A 62 14.09 10.74 1.49
C ARG A 62 13.69 9.35 1.04
N PHE A 63 13.17 9.23 -0.19
CA PHE A 63 12.83 7.93 -0.75
C PHE A 63 14.02 6.98 -0.73
N PHE A 64 15.18 7.39 -1.26
CA PHE A 64 16.38 6.56 -1.24
C PHE A 64 16.91 6.29 0.18
N GLY A 65 16.75 7.24 1.09
CA GLY A 65 17.05 7.04 2.52
C GLY A 65 16.20 5.94 3.14
N TYR A 66 14.87 6.01 2.99
CA TYR A 66 13.94 4.99 3.49
C TYR A 66 14.09 3.65 2.76
N PHE A 67 14.35 3.68 1.44
CA PHE A 67 14.62 2.49 0.66
C PHE A 67 15.81 1.71 1.25
N LYS A 68 16.94 2.40 1.49
CA LYS A 68 18.15 1.78 2.04
C LYS A 68 17.95 1.29 3.47
N SER A 69 17.32 2.09 4.32
CA SER A 69 17.12 1.73 5.74
C SER A 69 16.18 0.55 5.94
N ASN A 70 15.10 0.47 5.15
CA ASN A 70 14.08 -0.58 5.27
C ASN A 70 14.33 -1.77 4.33
N PHE A 71 15.38 -1.75 3.51
CA PHE A 71 15.62 -2.73 2.45
C PHE A 71 15.53 -4.18 2.95
N ARG A 72 16.32 -4.53 3.96
CA ARG A 72 16.35 -5.89 4.50
C ARG A 72 15.01 -6.30 5.08
N HIS A 73 14.43 -5.45 5.93
CA HIS A 73 13.18 -5.74 6.59
C HIS A 73 12.02 -5.90 5.59
N ALA A 74 11.86 -4.95 4.67
CA ALA A 74 10.81 -4.98 3.66
C ALA A 74 10.97 -6.17 2.69
N THR A 75 12.20 -6.55 2.34
CA THR A 75 12.47 -7.72 1.51
C THR A 75 12.09 -9.03 2.22
N PHE A 76 12.41 -9.15 3.52
CA PHE A 76 12.00 -10.32 4.32
C PHE A 76 10.47 -10.45 4.46
N VAL A 77 9.74 -9.35 4.44
CA VAL A 77 8.27 -9.36 4.41
C VAL A 77 7.75 -9.68 3.01
N TRP A 78 8.39 -9.13 1.97
CA TRP A 78 7.94 -9.25 0.59
C TRP A 78 8.08 -10.66 0.03
N ILE A 79 9.20 -11.34 0.28
CA ILE A 79 9.47 -12.68 -0.29
C ILE A 79 8.37 -13.69 0.09
N PRO A 80 7.99 -13.87 1.37
CA PRO A 80 6.89 -14.77 1.72
C PRO A 80 5.55 -14.36 1.09
N LEU A 81 5.25 -13.06 1.04
CA LEU A 81 4.03 -12.56 0.41
C LEU A 81 4.01 -12.85 -1.09
N MET A 82 5.13 -12.70 -1.77
CA MET A 82 5.25 -13.02 -3.20
C MET A 82 5.00 -14.51 -3.45
N ILE A 83 5.55 -15.39 -2.60
CA ILE A 83 5.33 -16.84 -2.69
C ILE A 83 3.85 -17.17 -2.48
N VAL A 84 3.23 -16.65 -1.42
CA VAL A 84 1.79 -16.87 -1.14
C VAL A 84 0.93 -16.33 -2.28
N GLY A 85 1.22 -15.12 -2.78
CA GLY A 85 0.52 -14.51 -3.92
C GLY A 85 0.64 -15.38 -5.19
N GLY A 86 1.83 -15.88 -5.48
CA GLY A 86 2.07 -16.79 -6.59
C GLY A 86 1.28 -18.11 -6.46
N MET A 87 1.23 -18.68 -5.25
CA MET A 87 0.42 -19.88 -4.96
C MET A 87 -1.08 -19.61 -5.15
N LEU A 88 -1.59 -18.47 -4.72
CA LEU A 88 -2.99 -18.08 -4.90
C LEU A 88 -3.32 -17.90 -6.40
N LEU A 89 -2.45 -17.24 -7.16
CA LEU A 89 -2.62 -17.08 -8.61
C LEU A 89 -2.60 -18.44 -9.32
N TRP A 90 -1.66 -19.31 -8.98
CA TRP A 90 -1.58 -20.67 -9.53
C TRP A 90 -2.82 -21.49 -9.19
N SER A 91 -3.28 -21.45 -7.95
CA SER A 91 -4.51 -22.14 -7.51
C SER A 91 -5.74 -21.61 -8.25
N SER A 92 -5.83 -20.29 -8.46
CA SER A 92 -6.90 -19.69 -9.26
C SER A 92 -6.88 -20.16 -10.71
N TYR A 93 -5.69 -20.20 -11.32
CA TYR A 93 -5.52 -20.69 -12.69
C TYR A 93 -5.95 -22.15 -12.83
N LEU A 94 -5.51 -23.02 -11.91
CA LEU A 94 -5.91 -24.43 -11.90
C LEU A 94 -7.42 -24.60 -11.71
N TYR A 95 -8.04 -23.80 -10.85
CA TYR A 95 -9.49 -23.84 -10.63
C TYR A 95 -10.28 -23.50 -11.90
N PHE A 96 -9.89 -22.48 -12.62
CA PHE A 96 -10.64 -22.03 -13.80
C PHE A 96 -10.33 -22.81 -15.07
N PHE A 97 -9.11 -23.35 -15.23
CA PHE A 97 -8.63 -23.92 -16.49
C PHE A 97 -8.11 -25.36 -16.38
N GLY A 98 -7.78 -25.84 -15.20
CA GLY A 98 -7.04 -27.10 -15.03
C GLY A 98 -7.81 -28.26 -14.40
N ILE A 99 -8.85 -28.00 -13.62
CA ILE A 99 -9.56 -29.07 -12.87
C ILE A 99 -10.96 -29.26 -13.43
N PRO A 100 -11.36 -30.52 -13.81
CA PRO A 100 -12.74 -30.80 -14.11
C PRO A 100 -13.64 -30.45 -12.92
N GLN A 101 -14.66 -29.66 -13.14
CA GLN A 101 -15.55 -29.20 -12.08
C GLN A 101 -16.37 -30.37 -11.55
N MET A 102 -16.02 -30.88 -10.37
CA MET A 102 -16.82 -31.87 -9.66
C MET A 102 -17.93 -31.15 -8.87
N PRO A 103 -19.22 -31.47 -9.13
CA PRO A 103 -20.31 -30.84 -8.41
C PRO A 103 -20.22 -31.13 -6.90
N GLY A 104 -20.27 -30.06 -6.10
CA GLY A 104 -20.19 -30.11 -4.63
C GLY A 104 -18.83 -29.70 -4.05
N ILE A 105 -17.72 -30.18 -4.58
CA ILE A 105 -16.36 -29.83 -4.08
C ILE A 105 -15.88 -28.50 -4.65
N SER A 106 -16.25 -28.18 -5.87
CA SER A 106 -15.87 -26.94 -6.57
C SER A 106 -16.33 -25.65 -5.83
N GLY A 107 -17.54 -25.68 -5.24
CA GLY A 107 -18.06 -24.54 -4.48
C GLY A 107 -17.28 -24.24 -3.20
N ILE A 108 -16.90 -25.29 -2.46
CA ILE A 108 -16.11 -25.14 -1.23
C ILE A 108 -14.71 -24.63 -1.57
N LEU A 109 -14.08 -25.18 -2.60
CA LEU A 109 -12.76 -24.76 -3.06
C LEU A 109 -12.75 -23.30 -3.50
N LEU A 110 -13.78 -22.88 -4.25
CA LEU A 110 -13.94 -21.47 -4.65
C LEU A 110 -14.09 -20.55 -3.42
N ALA A 111 -14.91 -20.92 -2.45
CA ALA A 111 -15.11 -20.11 -1.25
C ALA A 111 -13.80 -19.95 -0.46
N VAL A 112 -13.03 -21.03 -0.28
CA VAL A 112 -11.72 -20.97 0.38
C VAL A 112 -10.75 -20.07 -0.39
N LEU A 113 -10.70 -20.20 -1.72
CA LEU A 113 -9.83 -19.40 -2.57
C LEU A 113 -10.18 -17.91 -2.50
N VAL A 114 -11.48 -17.57 -2.53
CA VAL A 114 -11.94 -16.16 -2.41
C VAL A 114 -11.59 -15.58 -1.05
N ILE A 115 -11.83 -16.32 0.04
CA ILE A 115 -11.49 -15.86 1.41
C ILE A 115 -9.98 -15.66 1.55
N ALA A 116 -9.18 -16.63 1.10
CA ALA A 116 -7.72 -16.54 1.16
C ALA A 116 -7.18 -15.34 0.35
N SER A 117 -7.72 -15.11 -0.86
CA SER A 117 -7.37 -13.96 -1.70
C SER A 117 -7.77 -12.63 -1.05
N ALA A 118 -8.94 -12.56 -0.41
CA ALA A 118 -9.37 -11.37 0.30
C ALA A 118 -8.45 -11.03 1.48
N ILE A 119 -8.08 -12.02 2.29
CA ILE A 119 -7.13 -11.83 3.41
C ILE A 119 -5.75 -11.39 2.87
N TYR A 120 -5.29 -11.99 1.78
CA TYR A 120 -4.03 -11.61 1.13
C TYR A 120 -4.03 -10.15 0.64
N LEU A 121 -5.10 -9.70 -0.02
CA LEU A 121 -5.25 -8.33 -0.49
C LEU A 121 -5.28 -7.33 0.68
N ILE A 122 -5.98 -7.67 1.77
CA ILE A 122 -5.98 -6.88 2.99
C ILE A 122 -4.55 -6.77 3.55
N CYS A 123 -3.86 -7.90 3.64
CA CYS A 123 -2.50 -7.94 4.17
C CYS A 123 -1.55 -7.06 3.34
N ILE A 124 -1.53 -7.20 2.01
CA ILE A 124 -0.62 -6.47 1.14
C ILE A 124 -0.87 -4.95 1.16
N THR A 125 -2.13 -4.54 1.38
CA THR A 125 -2.50 -3.12 1.45
C THR A 125 -1.89 -2.43 2.68
N TYR A 126 -1.85 -3.11 3.82
CA TYR A 126 -1.43 -2.50 5.08
C TYR A 126 0.01 -2.82 5.48
N VAL A 127 0.57 -3.95 5.04
CA VAL A 127 1.86 -4.43 5.53
C VAL A 127 2.99 -3.44 5.27
N PHE A 128 3.07 -2.86 4.07
CA PHE A 128 4.13 -1.91 3.73
C PHE A 128 4.01 -0.58 4.49
N ALA A 129 2.79 -0.15 4.77
CA ALA A 129 2.55 1.01 5.62
C ALA A 129 2.92 0.74 7.09
N CYS A 130 2.66 -0.48 7.59
CA CYS A 130 3.10 -0.90 8.93
C CYS A 130 4.62 -0.97 9.03
N VAL A 131 5.30 -1.53 8.01
CA VAL A 131 6.78 -1.58 7.95
C VAL A 131 7.37 -0.17 7.85
N ALA A 132 6.70 0.75 7.13
CA ALA A 132 7.16 2.14 6.98
C ALA A 132 7.09 2.95 8.28
N ARG A 133 6.14 2.63 9.18
CA ARG A 133 5.88 3.40 10.40
C ARG A 133 6.44 2.78 11.66
N TYR A 134 6.41 1.46 11.78
CA TYR A 134 6.76 0.73 13.00
C TYR A 134 8.00 -0.13 12.81
N GLU A 135 8.95 -0.03 13.75
CA GLU A 135 10.12 -0.89 13.82
C GLU A 135 9.75 -2.25 14.47
N ASN A 136 8.88 -3.01 13.80
CA ASN A 136 8.43 -4.32 14.26
C ASN A 136 9.22 -5.45 13.57
N THR A 137 9.16 -6.66 14.13
CA THR A 137 9.65 -7.84 13.41
C THR A 137 8.78 -8.11 12.15
N PRO A 138 9.33 -8.74 11.09
CA PRO A 138 8.57 -9.04 9.86
C PRO A 138 7.24 -9.73 10.11
N LEU A 139 7.23 -10.72 11.00
CA LEU A 139 6.02 -11.46 11.36
C LEU A 139 4.97 -10.61 12.09
N GLN A 140 5.42 -9.72 12.96
CA GLN A 140 4.54 -8.78 13.66
C GLN A 140 3.92 -7.77 12.70
N SER A 141 4.67 -7.31 11.70
CA SER A 141 4.15 -6.40 10.66
C SER A 141 3.04 -7.05 9.85
N ILE A 142 3.17 -8.34 9.49
CA ILE A 142 2.14 -9.11 8.78
C ILE A 142 0.89 -9.30 9.68
N LYS A 143 1.08 -9.73 10.94
CA LYS A 143 -0.03 -9.90 11.88
C LYS A 143 -0.78 -8.61 12.14
N ASN A 144 -0.06 -7.50 12.35
CA ASN A 144 -0.64 -6.19 12.56
C ASN A 144 -1.41 -5.70 11.33
N ALA A 145 -0.88 -5.92 10.12
CA ALA A 145 -1.55 -5.57 8.87
C ALA A 145 -2.90 -6.27 8.72
N VAL A 146 -2.95 -7.59 8.95
CA VAL A 146 -4.19 -8.36 8.88
C VAL A 146 -5.17 -7.92 9.97
N PHE A 147 -4.69 -7.75 11.20
CA PHE A 147 -5.54 -7.32 12.32
C PHE A 147 -6.15 -5.93 12.08
N ILE A 148 -5.34 -4.96 11.63
CA ILE A 148 -5.81 -3.61 11.30
C ILE A 148 -6.84 -3.67 10.17
N GLY A 149 -6.54 -4.40 9.10
CA GLY A 149 -7.42 -4.50 7.95
C GLY A 149 -8.79 -5.13 8.26
N LEU A 150 -8.82 -6.16 9.11
CA LEU A 150 -10.06 -6.79 9.58
C LEU A 150 -10.83 -5.90 10.55
N ARG A 151 -10.13 -5.21 11.46
CA ARG A 151 -10.77 -4.32 12.45
C ARG A 151 -11.42 -3.11 11.78
N TYR A 152 -10.83 -2.57 10.71
CA TYR A 152 -11.31 -1.41 9.97
C TYR A 152 -11.82 -1.78 8.57
N ILE A 153 -12.54 -2.92 8.47
CA ILE A 153 -12.97 -3.49 7.19
C ILE A 153 -13.75 -2.52 6.31
N GLY A 154 -14.58 -1.64 6.90
CA GLY A 154 -15.30 -0.61 6.15
C GLY A 154 -14.38 0.36 5.42
N ARG A 155 -13.32 0.85 6.09
CA ARG A 155 -12.30 1.72 5.47
C ARG A 155 -11.47 0.96 4.43
N THR A 156 -11.15 -0.30 4.72
CA THR A 156 -10.43 -1.18 3.79
C THR A 156 -11.21 -1.38 2.50
N LEU A 157 -12.52 -1.60 2.58
CA LEU A 157 -13.39 -1.72 1.39
C LEU A 157 -13.43 -0.41 0.59
N ILE A 158 -13.50 0.73 1.25
CA ILE A 158 -13.46 2.04 0.57
C ILE A 158 -12.12 2.23 -0.15
N MET A 159 -10.99 1.95 0.52
CA MET A 159 -9.65 2.02 -0.09
C MET A 159 -9.53 1.08 -1.28
N ALA A 160 -10.03 -0.15 -1.17
CA ALA A 160 -10.03 -1.12 -2.26
C ALA A 160 -10.89 -0.65 -3.44
N ALA A 161 -12.09 -0.12 -3.17
CA ALA A 161 -12.98 0.40 -4.20
C ALA A 161 -12.35 1.59 -4.96
N ILE A 162 -11.73 2.54 -4.24
CA ILE A 162 -11.01 3.67 -4.85
C ILE A 162 -9.84 3.17 -5.69
N THR A 163 -9.04 2.24 -5.17
CA THR A 163 -7.90 1.66 -5.89
C THR A 163 -8.36 0.96 -7.17
N LEU A 164 -9.40 0.14 -7.10
CA LEU A 164 -9.96 -0.54 -8.27
C LEU A 164 -10.54 0.45 -9.29
N ALA A 165 -11.24 1.50 -8.84
CA ALA A 165 -11.77 2.53 -9.74
C ALA A 165 -10.65 3.27 -10.49
N ILE A 166 -9.56 3.65 -9.80
CA ILE A 166 -8.40 4.30 -10.43
C ILE A 166 -7.73 3.35 -11.43
N LEU A 167 -7.50 2.08 -11.06
CA LEU A 167 -6.91 1.09 -11.96
C LEU A 167 -7.79 0.83 -13.18
N PHE A 168 -9.12 0.79 -13.01
CA PHE A 168 -10.06 0.63 -14.11
C PHE A 168 -9.96 1.80 -15.12
N VAL A 169 -9.92 3.05 -14.63
CA VAL A 169 -9.74 4.23 -15.49
C VAL A 169 -8.40 4.20 -16.22
N VAL A 170 -7.33 3.79 -15.55
CA VAL A 170 -5.99 3.70 -16.15
C VAL A 170 -5.91 2.62 -17.22
N MET A 171 -6.59 1.49 -17.00
CA MET A 171 -6.60 0.36 -17.96
C MET A 171 -7.55 0.57 -19.16
N TRP A 172 -8.36 1.64 -19.14
CA TRP A 172 -9.34 1.91 -20.20
C TRP A 172 -8.72 2.12 -21.57
N ASN A 173 -7.56 2.79 -21.66
CA ASN A 173 -6.86 3.08 -22.90
C ASN A 173 -5.34 2.86 -22.75
N TYR A 174 -4.69 2.48 -23.84
CA TYR A 174 -3.23 2.32 -23.87
C TYR A 174 -2.47 3.61 -23.50
N THR A 175 -2.96 4.77 -23.95
CA THR A 175 -2.35 6.07 -23.59
C THR A 175 -2.50 6.38 -22.09
N THR A 176 -3.66 6.12 -21.50
CA THR A 176 -3.86 6.31 -20.06
C THR A 176 -3.06 5.31 -19.24
N MET A 177 -2.83 4.11 -19.74
CA MET A 177 -1.97 3.10 -19.11
C MET A 177 -0.51 3.56 -19.05
N LEU A 178 0.04 4.11 -20.13
CA LEU A 178 1.41 4.62 -20.15
C LEU A 178 1.61 5.83 -19.22
N LEU A 179 0.68 6.80 -19.28
CA LEU A 179 0.70 7.95 -18.37
C LEU A 179 0.47 7.54 -16.91
N GLY A 180 -0.42 6.56 -16.71
CA GLY A 180 -0.73 6.02 -15.39
C GLY A 180 0.49 5.37 -14.73
N LEU A 181 1.34 4.69 -15.48
CA LEU A 181 2.55 4.09 -14.95
C LEU A 181 3.47 5.10 -14.25
N ILE A 182 3.50 6.35 -14.75
CA ILE A 182 4.35 7.42 -14.23
C ILE A 182 3.72 8.11 -13.02
N PHE A 183 2.39 8.17 -12.92
CA PHE A 183 1.71 8.97 -11.89
C PHE A 183 0.98 8.14 -10.84
N VAL A 184 0.34 7.05 -11.25
CA VAL A 184 -0.59 6.28 -10.42
C VAL A 184 0.05 5.64 -9.18
N PRO A 185 1.28 5.08 -9.20
CA PRO A 185 1.85 4.43 -8.01
C PRO A 185 1.93 5.37 -6.81
N ALA A 186 2.48 6.58 -6.97
CA ALA A 186 2.58 7.53 -5.88
C ALA A 186 1.21 8.13 -5.51
N PHE A 187 0.34 8.37 -6.50
CA PHE A 187 -1.00 8.89 -6.25
C PHE A 187 -1.86 7.90 -5.45
N LEU A 188 -1.89 6.62 -5.84
CA LEU A 188 -2.57 5.57 -5.08
C LEU A 188 -2.03 5.44 -3.65
N CYS A 189 -0.69 5.46 -3.53
CA CYS A 189 -0.06 5.40 -2.22
C CYS A 189 -0.48 6.60 -1.36
N TYR A 190 -0.47 7.81 -1.91
CA TYR A 190 -0.85 9.04 -1.21
C TYR A 190 -2.31 9.01 -0.76
N VAL A 191 -3.25 8.58 -1.63
CA VAL A 191 -4.66 8.43 -1.28
C VAL A 191 -4.83 7.40 -0.15
N ASN A 192 -4.19 6.24 -0.26
CA ASN A 192 -4.25 5.20 0.77
C ASN A 192 -3.64 5.69 2.09
N CYS A 193 -2.55 6.45 2.06
CA CYS A 193 -1.94 7.06 3.25
C CYS A 193 -2.90 7.98 4.02
N SER A 194 -3.81 8.69 3.35
CA SER A 194 -4.84 9.50 4.02
C SER A 194 -5.72 8.69 4.96
N PHE A 195 -6.15 7.51 4.52
CA PHE A 195 -6.96 6.59 5.33
C PHE A 195 -6.14 5.92 6.43
N ILE A 196 -4.96 5.44 6.08
CA ILE A 196 -4.04 4.74 6.99
C ILE A 196 -3.60 5.64 8.13
N LYS A 197 -3.28 6.91 7.85
CA LYS A 197 -2.90 7.90 8.87
C LYS A 197 -4.00 8.09 9.92
N ARG A 198 -5.26 8.17 9.49
CA ARG A 198 -6.42 8.26 10.40
C ARG A 198 -6.56 7.01 11.27
N ILE A 199 -6.37 5.82 10.67
CA ILE A 199 -6.44 4.55 11.41
C ILE A 199 -5.33 4.48 12.46
N PHE A 200 -4.11 4.86 12.09
CA PHE A 200 -2.98 4.86 13.02
C PHE A 200 -3.16 5.87 14.16
N GLY A 201 -3.71 7.06 13.89
CA GLY A 201 -4.04 8.05 14.91
C GLY A 201 -5.04 7.50 15.94
N GLU A 202 -6.13 6.86 15.48
CA GLU A 202 -7.11 6.23 16.37
C GLU A 202 -6.52 5.09 17.21
N LEU A 203 -5.57 4.32 16.66
CA LEU A 203 -4.90 3.24 17.39
C LEU A 203 -3.96 3.79 18.46
N GLU A 204 -3.20 4.84 18.16
CA GLU A 204 -2.30 5.50 19.12
C GLU A 204 -3.08 6.17 20.26
N GLU A 205 -4.20 6.84 19.97
CA GLU A 205 -5.06 7.41 21.00
C GLU A 205 -5.63 6.34 21.94
N ARG A 206 -6.05 5.20 21.39
CA ARG A 206 -6.54 4.08 22.21
C ARG A 206 -5.44 3.49 23.08
N ARG A 207 -4.24 3.34 22.55
CA ARG A 207 -3.09 2.86 23.31
C ARG A 207 -2.76 3.80 24.46
N ASN A 208 -2.68 5.09 24.19
CA ASN A 208 -2.41 6.09 25.22
C ASN A 208 -3.48 6.12 26.33
N LYS A 209 -4.76 5.88 25.97
CA LYS A 209 -5.83 5.77 26.96
C LYS A 209 -5.72 4.52 27.85
N ILE A 210 -5.23 3.41 27.29
CA ILE A 210 -4.99 2.17 28.05
C ILE A 210 -3.79 2.34 28.98
N ASP A 211 -2.71 2.94 28.49
CA ASP A 211 -1.48 3.18 29.25
C ASP A 211 -1.67 4.24 30.36
N ALA A 212 -2.65 5.16 30.18
CA ALA A 212 -3.02 6.18 31.16
C ALA A 212 -4.08 5.73 32.19
N ALA A 213 -4.71 4.56 31.99
CA ALA A 213 -5.66 4.02 32.95
C ALA A 213 -4.91 3.47 34.18
N PRO A 214 -5.19 3.93 35.40
CA PRO A 214 -4.52 3.41 36.60
C PRO A 214 -4.84 1.92 36.74
N ASN A 215 -3.79 1.13 36.97
CA ASN A 215 -3.90 -0.28 37.32
C ASN A 215 -4.67 -0.35 38.68
N ASN A 216 -5.96 -0.56 38.61
CA ASN A 216 -6.78 -0.95 39.78
C ASN A 216 -6.80 -2.46 39.93
#